data_aaf79a4a826f97929fa605b023e47e16
#
_entry.id   aaf79a4a826f97929fa605b023e47e16
#
_cell.length_a   1.000
_cell.length_b   1.000
_cell.length_c   1.000
_cell.angle_alpha   90.00
_cell.angle_beta   90.00
_cell.angle_gamma   90.00
#
_symmetry.space_group_name_H-M   'P 1'
#
loop_
_entity.id
_entity.type
_entity.pdbx_description
1 polymer ?
#
loop_
_entity_poly.entity_id
_entity_poly.type
_entity_poly.pdbx_seq_one_letter_code
_entity_poly.pdbx_strand_id
1 'polypeptide(L)'
;EDVLGNQAPFDFDVSVKDLYSAFKTGATLVLIPRRMFSVVTELLDYLCEHRVTTLIWAVSALCLVAQFRGFTYKVPESVNKVLFSGEQMPAKFLSQWQHYLPKASFVNLYGPTEITCNCTYHVLSRERSYSGGLPIGKPFPNERVFLLDSENREITAPDVPGEICVAGSALALGYYRNPEQNQAHFVQNPLNDRYPETIYRTGDLGKYAESGELFFCGRKDFQIKHMGHRIELE
;
A
#
# COMPACT_ATOMS: atom_id res chain seq x y z
N GLU A 1 23.81 5.28 1.83
CA GLU A 1 22.75 5.78 2.73
C GLU A 1 21.47 6.01 1.94
N ASP A 2 20.30 5.66 2.53
CA ASP A 2 19.03 5.90 1.88
C ASP A 2 18.62 7.38 2.01
N VAL A 3 18.03 7.91 0.93
CA VAL A 3 17.42 9.23 0.87
C VAL A 3 15.95 9.02 0.50
N LEU A 4 15.04 9.23 1.45
CA LEU A 4 13.61 9.03 1.26
C LEU A 4 12.97 10.30 0.72
N GLY A 5 12.26 10.21 -0.41
CA GLY A 5 11.47 11.32 -0.97
C GLY A 5 10.03 11.25 -0.49
N ASN A 6 9.67 12.09 0.50
CA ASN A 6 8.31 12.11 1.06
C ASN A 6 7.30 12.71 0.08
N GLN A 7 6.20 12.00 -0.15
CA GLN A 7 5.08 12.44 -1.00
C GLN A 7 3.83 12.75 -0.19
N ALA A 8 3.54 11.94 0.83
CA ALA A 8 2.32 12.07 1.60
C ALA A 8 2.37 13.28 2.54
N PRO A 9 1.30 14.08 2.64
CA PRO A 9 1.20 15.13 3.65
C PRO A 9 1.18 14.50 5.06
N PHE A 10 1.63 15.25 6.07
CA PHE A 10 1.80 14.73 7.43
C PHE A 10 0.49 14.49 8.19
N ASP A 11 -0.62 15.00 7.70
CA ASP A 11 -1.97 14.71 8.18
C ASP A 11 -2.57 13.43 7.56
N PHE A 12 -1.78 12.71 6.75
CA PHE A 12 -2.15 11.44 6.14
C PHE A 12 -1.25 10.31 6.65
N ASP A 13 -1.84 9.17 7.02
CA ASP A 13 -1.15 8.05 7.67
C ASP A 13 0.04 7.47 6.89
N VAL A 14 0.02 7.57 5.56
CA VAL A 14 1.13 7.13 4.70
C VAL A 14 2.46 7.81 5.05
N SER A 15 2.44 9.05 5.57
CA SER A 15 3.64 9.78 5.96
C SER A 15 4.41 9.13 7.11
N VAL A 16 3.74 8.34 7.94
CA VAL A 16 4.34 7.57 9.04
C VAL A 16 5.47 6.68 8.54
N LYS A 17 5.32 6.08 7.36
CA LYS A 17 6.37 5.22 6.78
C LYS A 17 7.65 5.99 6.50
N ASP A 18 7.54 7.17 5.91
CA ASP A 18 8.72 7.98 5.57
C ASP A 18 9.43 8.45 6.84
N LEU A 19 8.65 9.02 7.79
CA LEU A 19 9.19 9.59 9.02
C LEU A 19 9.87 8.52 9.89
N TYR A 20 9.15 7.44 10.23
CA TYR A 20 9.68 6.43 11.13
C TYR A 20 10.75 5.54 10.48
N SER A 21 10.69 5.34 9.14
CA SER A 21 11.79 4.68 8.45
C SER A 21 13.07 5.51 8.51
N ALA A 22 12.96 6.83 8.30
CA ALA A 22 14.12 7.72 8.43
C ALA A 22 14.69 7.71 9.85
N PHE A 23 13.84 7.83 10.88
CA PHE A 23 14.29 7.80 12.28
C PHE A 23 14.92 6.46 12.65
N LYS A 24 14.33 5.34 12.24
CA LYS A 24 14.83 4.00 12.57
C LYS A 24 16.19 3.69 11.94
N THR A 25 16.43 4.19 10.73
CA THR A 25 17.60 3.83 9.93
C THR A 25 18.68 4.90 9.89
N GLY A 26 18.39 6.12 10.39
CA GLY A 26 19.27 7.28 10.23
C GLY A 26 19.33 7.80 8.79
N ALA A 27 18.33 7.46 7.96
CA ALA A 27 18.27 7.90 6.57
C ALA A 27 17.90 9.39 6.47
N THR A 28 18.26 10.00 5.34
CA THR A 28 17.85 11.37 5.03
C THR A 28 16.40 11.38 4.57
N LEU A 29 15.58 12.30 5.10
CA LEU A 29 14.23 12.56 4.65
C LEU A 29 14.18 13.85 3.86
N VAL A 30 13.79 13.77 2.59
CA VAL A 30 13.59 14.91 1.69
C VAL A 30 12.10 15.20 1.59
N LEU A 31 11.68 16.38 2.04
CA LEU A 31 10.30 16.83 1.97
C LEU A 31 10.05 17.44 0.60
N ILE A 32 9.29 16.74 -0.24
CA ILE A 32 8.98 17.20 -1.60
C ILE A 32 7.78 18.17 -1.53
N PRO A 33 7.94 19.43 -1.97
CA PRO A 33 6.84 20.39 -1.99
C PRO A 33 5.66 19.87 -2.83
N ARG A 34 4.44 19.89 -2.25
CA ARG A 34 3.23 19.35 -2.91
C ARG A 34 3.01 19.90 -4.32
N ARG A 35 3.35 21.18 -4.57
CA ARG A 35 3.21 21.82 -5.89
C ARG A 35 3.99 21.11 -6.99
N MET A 36 5.12 20.45 -6.66
CA MET A 36 5.95 19.77 -7.65
C MET A 36 5.26 18.55 -8.29
N PHE A 37 4.30 17.95 -7.59
CA PHE A 37 3.50 16.88 -8.18
C PHE A 37 2.55 17.36 -9.28
N SER A 38 2.36 18.68 -9.44
CA SER A 38 1.62 19.26 -10.56
C SER A 38 2.52 19.58 -11.77
N VAL A 39 3.85 19.57 -11.59
CA VAL A 39 4.84 19.86 -12.63
C VAL A 39 5.91 18.79 -12.64
N VAL A 40 5.70 17.74 -13.44
CA VAL A 40 6.54 16.51 -13.42
C VAL A 40 8.02 16.79 -13.69
N THR A 41 8.35 17.78 -14.51
CA THR A 41 9.74 18.16 -14.78
C THR A 41 10.44 18.72 -13.54
N GLU A 42 9.78 19.61 -12.78
CA GLU A 42 10.31 20.12 -11.51
C GLU A 42 10.47 19.01 -10.48
N LEU A 43 9.50 18.10 -10.41
CA LEU A 43 9.57 16.93 -9.53
C LEU A 43 10.81 16.07 -9.82
N LEU A 44 11.05 15.75 -11.09
CA LEU A 44 12.18 14.91 -11.49
C LEU A 44 13.51 15.62 -11.28
N ASP A 45 13.58 16.93 -11.53
CA ASP A 45 14.76 17.74 -11.19
C ASP A 45 15.06 17.67 -9.70
N TYR A 46 14.03 17.85 -8.88
CA TYR A 46 14.15 17.81 -7.42
C TYR A 46 14.62 16.44 -6.91
N LEU A 47 14.06 15.36 -7.43
CA LEU A 47 14.49 13.99 -7.08
C LEU A 47 15.97 13.75 -7.42
N CYS A 48 16.42 14.24 -8.59
CA CYS A 48 17.82 14.12 -9.04
C CYS A 48 18.76 14.98 -8.20
N GLU A 49 18.41 16.25 -7.96
CA GLU A 49 19.20 17.20 -7.16
C GLU A 49 19.44 16.68 -5.75
N HIS A 50 18.39 16.16 -5.10
CA HIS A 50 18.48 15.61 -3.75
C HIS A 50 18.95 14.14 -3.71
N ARG A 51 19.26 13.54 -4.87
CA ARG A 51 19.73 12.16 -5.00
C ARG A 51 18.82 11.17 -4.25
N VAL A 52 17.50 11.35 -4.38
CA VAL A 52 16.51 10.49 -3.74
C VAL A 52 16.71 9.04 -4.19
N THR A 53 16.76 8.12 -3.22
CA THR A 53 16.97 6.68 -3.49
C THR A 53 15.71 5.86 -3.29
N THR A 54 14.81 6.31 -2.44
CA THR A 54 13.64 5.54 -2.01
C THR A 54 12.37 6.37 -2.13
N LEU A 55 11.38 5.82 -2.83
CA LEU A 55 10.03 6.38 -2.96
C LEU A 55 9.04 5.46 -2.25
N ILE A 56 8.22 6.01 -1.34
CA ILE A 56 7.11 5.30 -0.70
C ILE A 56 5.83 6.09 -1.01
N TRP A 57 5.31 5.93 -2.22
CA TRP A 57 4.32 6.83 -2.79
C TRP A 57 2.97 6.17 -3.05
N ALA A 58 1.93 6.99 -3.12
CA ALA A 58 0.66 6.57 -3.68
C ALA A 58 0.82 6.18 -5.17
N VAL A 59 0.06 5.18 -5.60
CA VAL A 59 0.04 4.74 -7.02
C VAL A 59 -0.26 5.91 -7.95
N SER A 60 -1.20 6.78 -7.60
CA SER A 60 -1.57 7.96 -8.39
C SER A 60 -0.38 8.88 -8.66
N ALA A 61 0.52 9.11 -7.68
CA ALA A 61 1.71 9.93 -7.84
C ALA A 61 2.71 9.30 -8.83
N LEU A 62 2.90 7.98 -8.78
CA LEU A 62 3.73 7.26 -9.75
C LEU A 62 3.13 7.29 -11.15
N CYS A 63 1.80 7.16 -11.24
CA CYS A 63 1.09 7.23 -12.51
C CYS A 63 1.24 8.60 -13.19
N LEU A 64 1.24 9.71 -12.43
CA LEU A 64 1.45 11.06 -12.98
C LEU A 64 2.79 11.16 -13.72
N VAL A 65 3.89 10.70 -13.13
CA VAL A 65 5.21 10.73 -13.76
C VAL A 65 5.21 9.98 -15.09
N ALA A 66 4.62 8.79 -15.10
CA ALA A 66 4.57 7.94 -16.29
C ALA A 66 3.60 8.50 -17.37
N GLN A 67 2.43 9.00 -16.96
CA GLN A 67 1.40 9.54 -17.84
C GLN A 67 1.88 10.80 -18.58
N PHE A 68 2.57 11.70 -17.89
CA PHE A 68 3.12 12.92 -18.47
C PHE A 68 4.49 12.72 -19.13
N ARG A 69 4.88 11.46 -19.38
CA ARG A 69 6.14 11.09 -20.04
C ARG A 69 7.38 11.70 -19.37
N GLY A 70 7.35 11.83 -18.05
CA GLY A 70 8.44 12.46 -17.29
C GLY A 70 9.81 11.86 -17.58
N PHE A 71 9.89 10.56 -17.77
CA PHE A 71 11.16 9.87 -18.08
C PHE A 71 11.79 10.26 -19.43
N THR A 72 11.04 10.83 -20.36
CA THR A 72 11.62 11.36 -21.61
C THR A 72 12.33 12.68 -21.37
N TYR A 73 12.01 13.36 -20.27
CA TYR A 73 12.70 14.58 -19.83
C TYR A 73 13.92 14.23 -18.98
N LYS A 74 13.72 13.47 -17.87
CA LYS A 74 14.81 13.11 -16.97
C LYS A 74 14.50 11.81 -16.20
N VAL A 75 15.51 10.97 -16.01
CA VAL A 75 15.41 9.74 -15.22
C VAL A 75 16.08 9.97 -13.87
N PRO A 76 15.40 9.75 -12.72
CA PRO A 76 16.00 9.85 -11.40
C PRO A 76 16.80 8.57 -11.08
N GLU A 77 17.98 8.43 -11.69
CA GLU A 77 18.80 7.20 -11.67
C GLU A 77 19.25 6.76 -10.27
N SER A 78 19.24 7.67 -9.30
CA SER A 78 19.53 7.34 -7.90
C SER A 78 18.44 6.50 -7.24
N VAL A 79 17.20 6.54 -7.75
CA VAL A 79 16.07 5.78 -7.21
C VAL A 79 16.29 4.28 -7.42
N ASN A 80 16.40 3.55 -6.34
CA ASN A 80 16.62 2.10 -6.34
C ASN A 80 15.55 1.30 -5.58
N LYS A 81 14.62 1.98 -4.90
CA LYS A 81 13.47 1.38 -4.20
C LYS A 81 12.22 2.20 -4.49
N VAL A 82 11.18 1.53 -5.00
CA VAL A 82 9.86 2.12 -5.27
C VAL A 82 8.81 1.26 -4.60
N LEU A 83 8.27 1.73 -3.49
CA LEU A 83 7.20 1.10 -2.75
C LEU A 83 5.92 1.90 -3.02
N PHE A 84 4.81 1.23 -3.28
CA PHE A 84 3.56 1.90 -3.63
C PHE A 84 2.34 1.21 -3.02
N SER A 85 1.32 1.99 -2.74
CA SER A 85 0.07 1.53 -2.15
C SER A 85 -1.11 2.44 -2.49
N GLY A 86 -2.29 2.06 -1.98
CA GLY A 86 -3.50 2.86 -2.02
C GLY A 86 -4.45 2.46 -3.13
N GLU A 87 -3.94 2.13 -4.30
CA GLU A 87 -4.72 1.75 -5.48
C GLU A 87 -4.02 0.61 -6.22
N GLN A 88 -4.74 -0.02 -7.16
CA GLN A 88 -4.14 -1.01 -8.03
C GLN A 88 -3.20 -0.31 -9.05
N MET A 89 -1.94 -0.73 -9.08
CA MET A 89 -0.95 -0.19 -10.02
C MET A 89 -1.24 -0.67 -11.45
N PRO A 90 -1.52 0.23 -12.42
CA PRO A 90 -1.71 -0.17 -13.81
C PRO A 90 -0.42 -0.73 -14.41
N ALA A 91 -0.51 -1.92 -15.01
CA ALA A 91 0.63 -2.63 -15.59
C ALA A 91 1.43 -1.78 -16.58
N LYS A 92 0.75 -0.95 -17.38
CA LYS A 92 1.36 -0.02 -18.33
C LYS A 92 2.34 0.96 -17.67
N PHE A 93 1.94 1.53 -16.52
CA PHE A 93 2.77 2.51 -15.82
C PHE A 93 3.88 1.83 -15.02
N LEU A 94 3.58 0.68 -14.41
CA LEU A 94 4.60 -0.13 -13.76
C LEU A 94 5.72 -0.51 -14.72
N SER A 95 5.37 -0.98 -15.93
CA SER A 95 6.35 -1.34 -16.96
C SER A 95 7.26 -0.17 -17.37
N GLN A 96 6.72 1.06 -17.43
CA GLN A 96 7.53 2.25 -17.69
C GLN A 96 8.54 2.50 -16.57
N TRP A 97 8.10 2.50 -15.32
CA TRP A 97 8.99 2.65 -14.17
C TRP A 97 10.09 1.58 -14.16
N GLN A 98 9.74 0.33 -14.40
CA GLN A 98 10.70 -0.78 -14.46
C GLN A 98 11.68 -0.66 -15.63
N HIS A 99 11.22 -0.14 -16.76
CA HIS A 99 12.06 0.09 -17.94
C HIS A 99 13.13 1.15 -17.67
N TYR A 100 12.71 2.31 -17.14
CA TYR A 100 13.63 3.42 -16.90
C TYR A 100 14.50 3.26 -15.64
N LEU A 101 14.04 2.47 -14.68
CA LEU A 101 14.80 2.14 -13.45
C LEU A 101 15.08 0.64 -13.36
N PRO A 102 15.94 0.09 -14.25
CA PRO A 102 16.15 -1.35 -14.37
C PRO A 102 16.79 -1.99 -13.14
N LYS A 103 17.43 -1.21 -12.28
CA LYS A 103 18.07 -1.68 -11.04
C LYS A 103 17.20 -1.51 -9.80
N ALA A 104 16.09 -0.78 -9.90
CA ALA A 104 15.24 -0.52 -8.76
C ALA A 104 14.41 -1.75 -8.37
N SER A 105 14.23 -1.93 -7.07
CA SER A 105 13.26 -2.87 -6.48
C SER A 105 11.89 -2.22 -6.42
N PHE A 106 10.85 -2.98 -6.77
CA PHE A 106 9.45 -2.53 -6.74
C PHE A 106 8.67 -3.36 -5.74
N VAL A 107 7.90 -2.71 -4.86
CA VAL A 107 7.14 -3.37 -3.81
C VAL A 107 5.71 -2.85 -3.80
N ASN A 108 4.77 -3.76 -3.99
CA ASN A 108 3.36 -3.48 -3.79
C ASN A 108 3.01 -3.64 -2.31
N LEU A 109 2.35 -2.63 -1.75
CA LEU A 109 1.92 -2.59 -0.35
C LEU A 109 0.41 -2.50 -0.29
N TYR A 110 -0.20 -3.16 0.70
CA TYR A 110 -1.64 -3.08 0.93
C TYR A 110 -1.95 -2.86 2.41
N GLY A 111 -2.97 -2.06 2.66
CA GLY A 111 -3.59 -1.87 3.96
C GLY A 111 -4.47 -0.63 3.99
N PRO A 112 -5.51 -0.61 4.85
CA PRO A 112 -6.31 0.57 5.16
C PRO A 112 -5.68 1.39 6.29
N THR A 113 -6.15 2.62 6.48
CA THR A 113 -5.72 3.55 7.54
C THR A 113 -5.91 2.96 8.94
N GLU A 114 -6.95 2.15 9.12
CA GLU A 114 -7.31 1.51 10.40
C GLU A 114 -6.27 0.50 10.92
N ILE A 115 -5.30 0.12 10.08
CA ILE A 115 -4.16 -0.71 10.48
C ILE A 115 -2.83 0.02 10.29
N THR A 116 -2.83 1.33 10.44
CA THR A 116 -1.64 2.19 10.33
C THR A 116 -0.92 1.98 9.01
N CYS A 117 -1.63 2.27 7.90
CA CYS A 117 -1.09 2.41 6.57
C CYS A 117 -0.97 1.12 5.73
N ASN A 118 -0.26 0.11 6.16
CA ASN A 118 -0.12 -1.14 5.41
C ASN A 118 0.10 -2.35 6.34
N CYS A 119 -0.48 -3.50 5.97
CA CYS A 119 -0.30 -4.76 6.69
C CYS A 119 0.35 -5.85 5.86
N THR A 120 0.42 -5.70 4.53
CA THR A 120 1.07 -6.69 3.66
C THR A 120 1.99 -6.03 2.64
N TYR A 121 2.90 -6.83 2.09
CA TYR A 121 3.82 -6.44 1.03
C TYR A 121 4.10 -7.57 0.05
N HIS A 122 4.34 -7.20 -1.21
CA HIS A 122 4.83 -8.10 -2.25
C HIS A 122 5.98 -7.44 -3.01
N VAL A 123 7.16 -8.09 -2.97
CA VAL A 123 8.32 -7.66 -3.77
C VAL A 123 8.16 -8.20 -5.18
N LEU A 124 8.11 -7.32 -6.17
CA LEU A 124 7.90 -7.72 -7.56
C LEU A 124 9.16 -8.36 -8.14
N SER A 125 8.99 -9.54 -8.74
CA SER A 125 10.03 -10.15 -9.59
C SER A 125 9.95 -9.58 -11.00
N ARG A 126 11.09 -9.30 -11.62
CA ARG A 126 11.17 -8.87 -13.02
C ARG A 126 10.95 -10.00 -14.00
N GLU A 127 11.15 -11.23 -13.56
CA GLU A 127 11.00 -12.44 -14.37
C GLU A 127 9.55 -12.92 -14.44
N ARG A 128 8.69 -12.38 -13.57
CA ARG A 128 7.28 -12.77 -13.48
C ARG A 128 6.38 -11.81 -14.23
N SER A 129 5.44 -12.37 -15.00
CA SER A 129 4.33 -11.62 -15.58
C SER A 129 3.24 -11.40 -14.52
N TYR A 130 2.73 -10.19 -14.46
CA TYR A 130 1.63 -9.80 -13.55
C TYR A 130 0.35 -9.43 -14.34
N SER A 131 0.10 -10.10 -15.46
CA SER A 131 -1.08 -9.86 -16.30
C SER A 131 -2.41 -10.10 -15.58
N GLY A 132 -2.42 -10.96 -14.56
CA GLY A 132 -3.58 -11.23 -13.69
C GLY A 132 -3.73 -10.27 -12.50
N GLY A 133 -2.95 -9.21 -12.42
CA GLY A 133 -2.88 -8.29 -11.27
C GLY A 133 -1.68 -8.55 -10.36
N LEU A 134 -1.45 -7.61 -9.44
CA LEU A 134 -0.37 -7.72 -8.46
C LEU A 134 -0.90 -8.39 -7.18
N PRO A 135 -0.17 -9.39 -6.62
CA PRO A 135 -0.46 -9.84 -5.28
C PRO A 135 -0.35 -8.69 -4.28
N ILE A 136 -1.19 -8.67 -3.26
CA ILE A 136 -0.98 -7.83 -2.08
C ILE A 136 0.03 -8.47 -1.12
N GLY A 137 0.36 -9.73 -1.35
CA GLY A 137 1.51 -10.43 -0.83
C GLY A 137 1.29 -11.07 0.54
N LYS A 138 2.28 -10.91 1.43
CA LYS A 138 2.30 -11.54 2.76
C LYS A 138 2.30 -10.49 3.86
N PRO A 139 1.84 -10.84 5.07
CA PRO A 139 1.83 -9.93 6.22
C PRO A 139 3.22 -9.42 6.59
N PHE A 140 3.27 -8.20 7.15
CA PHE A 140 4.45 -7.74 7.87
C PHE A 140 4.65 -8.57 9.16
N PRO A 141 5.88 -8.62 9.69
CA PRO A 141 6.10 -9.12 11.04
C PRO A 141 5.19 -8.40 12.04
N ASN A 142 4.64 -9.12 13.00
CA ASN A 142 3.65 -8.65 14.00
C ASN A 142 2.23 -8.42 13.48
N GLU A 143 1.98 -8.64 12.20
CA GLU A 143 0.64 -8.59 11.62
C GLU A 143 0.20 -9.99 11.17
N ARG A 144 -1.07 -10.31 11.39
CA ARG A 144 -1.73 -11.49 10.86
C ARG A 144 -2.84 -11.06 9.93
N VAL A 145 -2.79 -11.51 8.69
CA VAL A 145 -3.81 -11.23 7.67
C VAL A 145 -4.40 -12.55 7.23
N PHE A 146 -5.71 -12.66 7.24
CA PHE A 146 -6.44 -13.89 6.92
C PHE A 146 -7.80 -13.55 6.31
N LEU A 147 -8.45 -14.55 5.74
CA LEU A 147 -9.74 -14.40 5.07
C LEU A 147 -10.84 -15.07 5.88
N LEU A 148 -11.98 -14.39 6.02
CA LEU A 148 -13.19 -14.94 6.61
C LEU A 148 -14.33 -15.03 5.60
N ASP A 149 -15.11 -16.11 5.68
CA ASP A 149 -16.38 -16.24 4.99
C ASP A 149 -17.53 -15.50 5.75
N SER A 150 -18.75 -15.59 5.22
CA SER A 150 -19.95 -15.00 5.84
C SER A 150 -20.35 -15.64 7.18
N GLU A 151 -19.85 -16.84 7.46
CA GLU A 151 -20.10 -17.59 8.71
C GLU A 151 -18.93 -17.48 9.68
N ASN A 152 -17.98 -16.57 9.43
CA ASN A 152 -16.77 -16.34 10.21
C ASN A 152 -15.79 -17.55 10.25
N ARG A 153 -15.82 -18.41 9.25
CA ARG A 153 -14.84 -19.48 9.11
C ARG A 153 -13.64 -18.99 8.30
N GLU A 154 -12.46 -19.44 8.68
CA GLU A 154 -11.23 -19.10 7.95
C GLU A 154 -11.20 -19.77 6.57
N ILE A 155 -10.91 -19.00 5.53
CA ILE A 155 -10.72 -19.47 4.16
C ILE A 155 -9.23 -19.62 3.91
N THR A 156 -8.81 -20.86 3.61
CA THR A 156 -7.43 -21.19 3.22
C THR A 156 -7.36 -21.80 1.82
N ALA A 157 -8.52 -22.16 1.24
CA ALA A 157 -8.59 -22.75 -0.08
C ALA A 157 -8.27 -21.73 -1.17
N PRO A 158 -7.51 -22.12 -2.22
CA PRO A 158 -7.23 -21.23 -3.35
C PRO A 158 -8.50 -20.82 -4.09
N ASP A 159 -8.45 -19.63 -4.67
CA ASP A 159 -9.50 -19.03 -5.50
C ASP A 159 -10.87 -18.84 -4.84
N VAL A 160 -10.98 -19.06 -3.55
CA VAL A 160 -12.21 -18.79 -2.78
C VAL A 160 -12.12 -17.37 -2.20
N PRO A 161 -13.03 -16.45 -2.58
CA PRO A 161 -13.01 -15.09 -2.05
C PRO A 161 -13.54 -15.04 -0.61
N GLY A 162 -12.89 -14.22 0.22
CA GLY A 162 -13.31 -13.92 1.57
C GLY A 162 -12.95 -12.50 1.98
N GLU A 163 -13.53 -12.04 3.09
CA GLU A 163 -13.20 -10.74 3.64
C GLU A 163 -11.80 -10.75 4.24
N ILE A 164 -10.98 -9.79 3.86
CA ILE A 164 -9.65 -9.60 4.45
C ILE A 164 -9.83 -9.07 5.87
N CYS A 165 -9.29 -9.81 6.83
CA CYS A 165 -9.26 -9.42 8.23
C CYS A 165 -7.82 -9.30 8.72
N VAL A 166 -7.58 -8.34 9.62
CA VAL A 166 -6.23 -8.05 10.12
C VAL A 166 -6.23 -8.05 11.63
N ALA A 167 -5.25 -8.75 12.22
CA ALA A 167 -4.90 -8.69 13.64
C ALA A 167 -3.44 -8.27 13.75
N GLY A 168 -3.07 -7.55 14.79
CA GLY A 168 -1.68 -7.22 15.05
C GLY A 168 -1.48 -5.89 15.74
N SER A 169 -0.21 -5.50 15.86
CA SER A 169 0.20 -4.34 16.64
C SER A 169 -0.08 -3.00 15.94
N ALA A 170 -0.36 -3.03 14.63
CA ALA A 170 -0.64 -1.82 13.83
C ALA A 170 -2.12 -1.42 13.83
N LEU A 171 -3.01 -2.20 14.49
CA LEU A 171 -4.42 -1.83 14.58
C LEU A 171 -4.59 -0.49 15.31
N ALA A 172 -5.42 0.38 14.74
CA ALA A 172 -5.92 1.57 15.41
C ALA A 172 -6.78 1.18 16.64
N LEU A 173 -6.91 2.10 17.59
CA LEU A 173 -7.78 1.90 18.75
C LEU A 173 -9.27 1.98 18.41
N GLY A 174 -9.61 2.39 17.19
CA GLY A 174 -10.95 2.57 16.69
C GLY A 174 -11.21 3.98 16.16
N TYR A 175 -12.44 4.22 15.73
CA TYR A 175 -12.91 5.53 15.27
C TYR A 175 -13.31 6.42 16.46
N TYR A 176 -12.83 7.64 16.44
CA TYR A 176 -13.11 8.60 17.49
C TYR A 176 -14.61 8.94 17.54
N ARG A 177 -15.23 8.74 18.71
CA ARG A 177 -16.67 9.00 18.97
C ARG A 177 -17.64 8.35 17.98
N ASN A 178 -17.26 7.22 17.40
CA ASN A 178 -18.13 6.47 16.48
C ASN A 178 -18.26 5.01 16.94
N PRO A 179 -19.06 4.74 17.98
CA PRO A 179 -19.19 3.39 18.56
C PRO A 179 -19.84 2.40 17.58
N GLU A 180 -20.72 2.85 16.70
CA GLU A 180 -21.39 2.01 15.72
C GLU A 180 -20.38 1.42 14.71
N GLN A 181 -19.56 2.25 14.12
CA GLN A 181 -18.51 1.78 13.19
C GLN A 181 -17.43 0.95 13.90
N ASN A 182 -17.14 1.28 15.18
CA ASN A 182 -16.22 0.47 15.97
C ASN A 182 -16.76 -0.95 16.19
N GLN A 183 -18.03 -1.09 16.53
CA GLN A 183 -18.65 -2.40 16.70
C GLN A 183 -18.77 -3.20 15.40
N ALA A 184 -18.88 -2.52 14.26
CA ALA A 184 -18.97 -3.17 12.95
C ALA A 184 -17.61 -3.69 12.45
N HIS A 185 -16.53 -2.96 12.73
CA HIS A 185 -15.24 -3.22 12.10
C HIS A 185 -14.13 -3.69 13.04
N PHE A 186 -14.10 -3.20 14.30
CA PHE A 186 -13.13 -3.64 15.32
C PHE A 186 -13.80 -4.65 16.23
N VAL A 187 -13.70 -5.92 15.87
CA VAL A 187 -14.45 -7.00 16.51
C VAL A 187 -13.52 -8.02 17.18
N GLN A 188 -14.08 -8.80 18.10
CA GLN A 188 -13.39 -9.98 18.62
C GLN A 188 -13.08 -10.93 17.47
N ASN A 189 -11.85 -11.45 17.43
CA ASN A 189 -11.47 -12.47 16.47
C ASN A 189 -12.32 -13.74 16.64
N PRO A 190 -13.17 -14.11 15.66
CA PRO A 190 -14.04 -15.27 15.78
C PRO A 190 -13.27 -16.59 15.77
N LEU A 191 -12.00 -16.60 15.36
CA LEU A 191 -11.14 -17.78 15.37
C LEU A 191 -10.41 -17.98 16.71
N ASN A 192 -10.54 -17.04 17.64
CA ASN A 192 -9.88 -17.08 18.94
C ASN A 192 -10.88 -16.93 20.08
N ASP A 193 -11.13 -18.04 20.78
CA ASP A 193 -12.01 -18.12 21.95
C ASP A 193 -11.26 -18.16 23.28
N ARG A 194 -9.92 -18.09 23.26
CA ARG A 194 -9.07 -18.29 24.45
C ARG A 194 -8.77 -16.99 25.18
N TYR A 195 -8.68 -15.87 24.46
CA TYR A 195 -8.38 -14.55 25.00
C TYR A 195 -8.95 -13.44 24.10
N PRO A 196 -9.17 -12.24 24.65
CA PRO A 196 -9.59 -11.11 23.85
C PRO A 196 -8.53 -10.75 22.79
N GLU A 197 -8.91 -10.83 21.53
CA GLU A 197 -8.08 -10.42 20.39
C GLU A 197 -8.92 -9.62 19.42
N THR A 198 -8.67 -8.34 19.32
CA THR A 198 -9.36 -7.49 18.37
C THR A 198 -8.79 -7.69 16.96
N ILE A 199 -9.67 -7.80 15.98
CA ILE A 199 -9.35 -7.76 14.57
C ILE A 199 -10.05 -6.57 13.89
N TYR A 200 -9.48 -6.10 12.79
CA TYR A 200 -10.13 -5.16 11.90
C TYR A 200 -10.71 -5.90 10.69
N ARG A 201 -12.00 -5.73 10.45
CA ARG A 201 -12.71 -6.20 9.26
C ARG A 201 -12.65 -5.11 8.20
N THR A 202 -11.89 -5.34 7.15
CA THR A 202 -11.55 -4.29 6.17
C THR A 202 -12.69 -3.93 5.22
N GLY A 203 -13.66 -4.82 5.04
CA GLY A 203 -14.64 -4.74 3.95
C GLY A 203 -14.06 -5.04 2.56
N ASP A 204 -12.76 -5.25 2.46
CA ASP A 204 -12.09 -5.68 1.24
C ASP A 204 -12.19 -7.19 1.07
N LEU A 205 -12.37 -7.65 -0.16
CA LEU A 205 -12.35 -9.06 -0.52
C LEU A 205 -10.97 -9.44 -1.06
N GLY A 206 -10.50 -10.60 -0.63
CA GLY A 206 -9.27 -11.21 -1.13
C GLY A 206 -9.46 -12.68 -1.43
N LYS A 207 -8.50 -13.26 -2.15
CA LYS A 207 -8.38 -14.69 -2.37
C LYS A 207 -6.92 -15.13 -2.40
N TYR A 208 -6.67 -16.35 -1.97
CA TYR A 208 -5.36 -16.96 -2.15
C TYR A 208 -5.26 -17.56 -3.55
N ALA A 209 -4.08 -17.43 -4.18
CA ALA A 209 -3.74 -18.22 -5.34
C ALA A 209 -3.24 -19.61 -4.89
N GLU A 210 -3.07 -20.55 -5.83
CA GLU A 210 -2.44 -21.85 -5.56
C GLU A 210 -1.03 -21.73 -4.97
N SER A 211 -0.32 -20.63 -5.28
CA SER A 211 0.98 -20.30 -4.70
C SER A 211 0.92 -19.85 -3.24
N GLY A 212 -0.28 -19.68 -2.66
CA GLY A 212 -0.50 -19.13 -1.32
C GLY A 212 -0.40 -17.59 -1.25
N GLU A 213 -0.18 -16.91 -2.36
CA GLU A 213 -0.14 -15.44 -2.40
C GLU A 213 -1.55 -14.85 -2.32
N LEU A 214 -1.70 -13.81 -1.54
CA LEU A 214 -2.98 -13.10 -1.38
C LEU A 214 -3.16 -12.03 -2.47
N PHE A 215 -4.35 -12.04 -3.09
CA PHE A 215 -4.77 -11.06 -4.09
C PHE A 215 -5.99 -10.29 -3.60
N PHE A 216 -6.05 -9.02 -3.90
CA PHE A 216 -7.23 -8.19 -3.72
C PHE A 216 -8.26 -8.48 -4.83
N CYS A 217 -9.53 -8.64 -4.46
CA CYS A 217 -10.61 -9.01 -5.37
C CYS A 217 -11.74 -7.97 -5.47
N GLY A 218 -11.62 -6.85 -4.78
CA GLY A 218 -12.67 -5.82 -4.72
C GLY A 218 -13.15 -5.55 -3.30
N ARG A 219 -14.34 -4.94 -3.18
CA ARG A 219 -14.94 -4.62 -1.89
C ARG A 219 -16.32 -5.26 -1.73
N LYS A 220 -16.73 -5.44 -0.48
CA LYS A 220 -18.10 -5.86 -0.13
C LYS A 220 -19.11 -4.73 -0.27
N ASP A 221 -18.66 -3.49 -0.18
CA ASP A 221 -19.44 -2.26 -0.21
C ASP A 221 -19.14 -1.45 -1.49
N PHE A 222 -19.79 -0.29 -1.60
CA PHE A 222 -19.62 0.64 -2.73
C PHE A 222 -18.51 1.66 -2.54
N GLN A 223 -17.63 1.45 -1.58
CA GLN A 223 -16.49 2.33 -1.36
C GLN A 223 -15.48 2.22 -2.49
N ILE A 224 -15.02 3.35 -2.99
CA ILE A 224 -13.96 3.43 -4.01
C ILE A 224 -12.77 4.24 -3.52
N LYS A 225 -11.62 4.00 -4.15
CA LYS A 225 -10.45 4.89 -4.03
C LYS A 225 -10.26 5.63 -5.37
N HIS A 226 -10.15 6.94 -5.31
CA HIS A 226 -9.92 7.77 -6.48
C HIS A 226 -8.85 8.83 -6.18
N MET A 227 -7.76 8.80 -6.92
CA MET A 227 -6.59 9.70 -6.75
C MET A 227 -6.07 9.74 -5.29
N GLY A 228 -6.04 8.59 -4.64
CA GLY A 228 -5.60 8.44 -3.25
C GLY A 228 -6.66 8.78 -2.19
N HIS A 229 -7.83 9.29 -2.56
CA HIS A 229 -8.93 9.59 -1.64
C HIS A 229 -9.91 8.43 -1.53
N ARG A 230 -10.34 8.14 -0.30
CA ARG A 230 -11.42 7.17 0.00
C ARG A 230 -12.76 7.87 -0.15
N ILE A 231 -13.64 7.31 -0.98
CA ILE A 231 -14.98 7.86 -1.27
C ILE A 231 -16.00 6.75 -1.05
N GLU A 232 -17.00 7.03 -0.24
CA GLU A 232 -18.15 6.15 -0.07
C GLU A 232 -19.25 6.58 -1.03
N LEU A 233 -19.70 5.64 -1.87
CA LEU A 233 -20.82 5.86 -2.78
C LEU A 233 -22.05 5.28 -2.09
N GLU A 234 -22.94 6.14 -1.62
CA GLU A 234 -24.25 5.77 -1.08
C GLU A 234 -25.25 5.41 -2.20
#